data_853180a12e111ec8d722ecb403ab91be
#
_entry.id   853180a12e111ec8d722ecb403ab91be
#
_cell.length_a   1.000
_cell.length_b   1.000
_cell.length_c   1.000
_cell.angle_alpha   90.00
_cell.angle_beta   90.00
_cell.angle_gamma   90.00
#
_symmetry.space_group_name_H-M   'P 1'
#
loop_
_entity.id
_entity.type
_entity.pdbx_description
1 polymer ?
#
loop_
_entity_poly.entity_id
_entity_poly.type
_entity_poly.pdbx_seq_one_letter_code
_entity_poly.pdbx_strand_id
1 'polypeptide(L)'
;MSEQTYTAEQKATALLRKAKQKSQTLNMTPFEGLVGVFLGVDPKIHYPKELDADGNKIKETINGRTQDKRSETSDGWTHSLNELGTGKIIQVVLPQKHELKPLSLYSISGLGYDIKNSNMYFLEKDTKLGQI
;
A
#
# COMPACT_ATOMS: atom_id res chain seq x y z
N MET A 1 10.78 -8.35 -36.35
CA MET A 1 10.33 -8.68 -35.00
C MET A 1 11.42 -9.42 -34.27
N SER A 2 12.01 -8.81 -33.30
CA SER A 2 13.03 -9.49 -32.50
C SER A 2 12.33 -10.27 -31.40
N GLU A 3 12.20 -11.56 -31.58
CA GLU A 3 11.83 -12.42 -30.48
C GLU A 3 13.02 -12.51 -29.53
N GLN A 4 12.83 -12.03 -28.32
CA GLN A 4 13.80 -12.28 -27.28
C GLN A 4 13.77 -13.74 -26.92
N THR A 5 14.87 -14.43 -27.24
CA THR A 5 15.03 -15.83 -26.86
C THR A 5 15.60 -15.87 -25.46
N TYR A 6 14.79 -16.30 -24.50
CA TYR A 6 15.24 -16.50 -23.13
C TYR A 6 15.74 -17.93 -22.94
N THR A 7 16.77 -18.10 -22.13
CA THR A 7 17.18 -19.43 -21.67
C THR A 7 16.07 -20.02 -20.77
N ALA A 8 16.09 -21.34 -20.58
CA ALA A 8 15.15 -22.00 -19.69
C ALA A 8 15.20 -21.44 -18.26
N GLU A 9 16.40 -21.11 -17.77
CA GLU A 9 16.58 -20.50 -16.45
C GLU A 9 15.97 -19.11 -16.36
N GLN A 10 16.14 -18.30 -17.39
CA GLN A 10 15.57 -16.96 -17.45
C GLN A 10 14.02 -17.00 -17.45
N LYS A 11 13.45 -17.93 -18.20
CA LYS A 11 12.00 -18.14 -18.23
C LYS A 11 11.46 -18.58 -16.87
N ALA A 12 12.13 -19.51 -16.23
CA ALA A 12 11.75 -20.00 -14.91
C ALA A 12 11.82 -18.88 -13.87
N THR A 13 12.87 -18.06 -13.89
CA THR A 13 13.03 -16.92 -12.99
C THR A 13 11.92 -15.88 -13.20
N ALA A 14 11.58 -15.57 -14.46
CA ALA A 14 10.51 -14.62 -14.77
C ALA A 14 9.15 -15.12 -14.30
N LEU A 15 8.84 -16.39 -14.51
CA LEU A 15 7.60 -17.01 -14.05
C LEU A 15 7.50 -17.01 -12.53
N LEU A 16 8.60 -17.32 -11.86
CA LEU A 16 8.64 -17.31 -10.40
C LEU A 16 8.39 -15.91 -9.83
N ARG A 17 8.98 -14.88 -10.42
CA ARG A 17 8.72 -13.48 -10.03
C ARG A 17 7.27 -13.10 -10.21
N LYS A 18 6.67 -13.44 -11.34
CA LYS A 18 5.24 -13.20 -11.59
C LYS A 18 4.35 -13.91 -10.59
N ALA A 19 4.64 -15.15 -10.27
CA ALA A 19 3.89 -15.92 -9.28
C ALA A 19 3.97 -15.27 -7.90
N LYS A 20 5.16 -14.81 -7.48
CA LYS A 20 5.36 -14.13 -6.20
C LYS A 20 4.63 -12.78 -6.15
N GLN A 21 4.68 -12.00 -7.22
CA GLN A 21 3.95 -10.74 -7.30
C GLN A 21 2.43 -10.95 -7.22
N LYS A 22 1.91 -11.95 -7.92
CA LYS A 22 0.49 -12.33 -7.82
C LYS A 22 0.11 -12.76 -6.41
N SER A 23 0.95 -13.55 -5.76
CA SER A 23 0.73 -14.00 -4.39
C SER A 23 0.65 -12.82 -3.42
N GLN A 24 1.57 -11.84 -3.54
CA GLN A 24 1.55 -10.63 -2.72
C GLN A 24 0.29 -9.80 -2.97
N THR A 25 -0.14 -9.65 -4.22
CA THR A 25 -1.34 -8.90 -4.57
C THR A 25 -2.61 -9.63 -4.13
N LEU A 26 -2.64 -10.96 -4.20
CA LEU A 26 -3.78 -11.77 -3.79
C LEU A 26 -4.05 -11.71 -2.28
N ASN A 27 -3.03 -11.37 -1.48
CA ASN A 27 -3.21 -11.18 -0.03
C ASN A 27 -3.84 -9.83 0.32
N MET A 28 -3.97 -8.94 -0.66
CA MET A 28 -4.60 -7.65 -0.48
C MET A 28 -6.07 -7.71 -0.85
N THR A 29 -6.87 -7.00 -0.07
CA THR A 29 -8.31 -6.87 -0.34
C THR A 29 -8.55 -5.65 -1.22
N PRO A 30 -9.37 -5.77 -2.28
CA PRO A 30 -9.78 -4.59 -3.05
C PRO A 30 -10.84 -3.81 -2.28
N PHE A 31 -10.66 -2.49 -2.23
CA PHE A 31 -11.63 -1.55 -1.68
C PHE A 31 -12.08 -0.60 -2.78
N GLU A 32 -13.37 -0.48 -2.95
CA GLU A 32 -13.96 0.42 -3.92
C GLU A 32 -15.11 1.20 -3.29
N GLY A 33 -15.27 2.45 -3.71
CA GLY A 33 -16.38 3.27 -3.26
C GLY A 33 -16.35 3.65 -1.79
N LEU A 34 -15.19 3.64 -1.15
CA LEU A 34 -15.06 4.18 0.19
C LEU A 34 -15.25 5.68 0.15
N VAL A 35 -15.98 6.21 1.11
CA VAL A 35 -16.16 7.65 1.26
C VAL A 35 -15.57 8.08 2.60
N GLY A 36 -14.58 8.95 2.54
CA GLY A 36 -13.90 9.44 3.72
C GLY A 36 -13.99 10.95 3.84
N VAL A 37 -14.09 11.43 5.07
CA VAL A 37 -13.99 12.85 5.38
C VAL A 37 -12.58 13.16 5.87
N PHE A 38 -12.00 14.23 5.34
CA PHE A 38 -10.69 14.67 5.78
C PHE A 38 -10.83 15.60 6.99
N LEU A 39 -10.16 15.24 8.10
CA LEU A 39 -10.25 15.97 9.36
C LEU A 39 -9.01 16.81 9.67
N GLY A 40 -8.09 16.93 8.73
CA GLY A 40 -6.92 17.80 8.88
C GLY A 40 -5.63 17.10 9.32
N VAL A 41 -5.57 15.78 9.24
CA VAL A 41 -4.35 15.03 9.58
C VAL A 41 -3.31 15.24 8.48
N ASP A 42 -2.12 15.73 8.84
CA ASP A 42 -1.04 15.94 7.88
C ASP A 42 -0.57 14.61 7.28
N PRO A 43 -0.35 14.56 5.96
CA PRO A 43 0.21 13.37 5.33
C PRO A 43 1.62 13.08 5.84
N LYS A 44 1.96 11.79 5.90
CA LYS A 44 3.27 11.32 6.32
C LYS A 44 3.95 10.57 5.19
N ILE A 45 5.25 10.76 5.04
CA ILE A 45 6.04 9.98 4.08
C ILE A 45 5.90 8.50 4.42
N HIS A 46 5.59 7.69 3.41
CA HIS A 46 5.48 6.26 3.55
C HIS A 46 6.74 5.56 3.02
N TYR A 47 7.25 4.65 3.81
CA TYR A 47 8.36 3.77 3.43
C TYR A 47 7.83 2.34 3.41
N PRO A 48 7.85 1.66 2.24
CA PRO A 48 7.36 0.28 2.16
C PRO A 48 8.27 -0.66 2.94
N LYS A 49 7.75 -1.82 3.29
CA LYS A 49 8.53 -2.87 3.90
C LYS A 49 9.57 -3.38 2.91
N GLU A 50 10.81 -3.55 3.36
CA GLU A 50 11.88 -4.09 2.53
C GLU A 50 11.71 -5.61 2.39
N LEU A 51 11.85 -6.09 1.14
CA LEU A 51 11.71 -7.49 0.82
C LEU A 51 13.06 -8.03 0.34
N ASP A 52 13.34 -9.30 0.68
CA ASP A 52 14.51 -10.00 0.16
C ASP A 52 14.28 -10.46 -1.29
N ALA A 53 15.27 -11.11 -1.89
CA ALA A 53 15.18 -11.60 -3.27
C ALA A 53 14.05 -12.61 -3.48
N ASP A 54 13.59 -13.27 -2.42
CA ASP A 54 12.50 -14.24 -2.46
C ASP A 54 11.13 -13.63 -2.17
N GLY A 55 11.06 -12.31 -1.96
CA GLY A 55 9.83 -11.59 -1.68
C GLY A 55 9.39 -11.68 -0.21
N ASN A 56 10.23 -12.18 0.67
CA ASN A 56 9.97 -12.27 2.11
C ASN A 56 10.35 -10.96 2.79
N LYS A 57 9.60 -10.60 3.84
CA LYS A 57 9.90 -9.43 4.65
C LYS A 57 11.23 -9.61 5.38
N ILE A 58 12.08 -8.60 5.32
CA ILE A 58 13.33 -8.58 6.07
C ILE A 58 13.03 -8.09 7.48
N LYS A 59 13.52 -8.82 8.48
CA LYS A 59 13.36 -8.44 9.88
C LYS A 59 14.61 -7.73 10.37
N GLU A 60 14.44 -6.76 11.25
CA GLU A 60 15.54 -6.12 11.97
C GLU A 60 15.20 -6.02 13.45
N THR A 61 16.22 -5.98 14.28
CA THR A 61 16.05 -5.83 15.73
C THR A 61 16.56 -4.45 16.14
N ILE A 62 15.66 -3.63 16.69
CA ILE A 62 15.99 -2.30 17.20
C ILE A 62 15.53 -2.24 18.66
N ASN A 63 16.44 -1.91 19.57
CA ASN A 63 16.15 -1.81 20.99
C ASN A 63 15.48 -3.05 21.58
N GLY A 64 15.91 -4.24 21.15
CA GLY A 64 15.37 -5.52 21.60
C GLY A 64 14.03 -5.93 20.99
N ARG A 65 13.49 -5.14 20.07
CA ARG A 65 12.25 -5.45 19.35
C ARG A 65 12.55 -5.89 17.93
N THR A 66 11.98 -7.00 17.51
CA THR A 66 12.03 -7.46 16.13
C THR A 66 10.88 -6.87 15.36
N GLN A 67 11.18 -6.22 14.24
CA GLN A 67 10.19 -5.58 13.38
C GLN A 67 10.55 -5.74 11.91
N ASP A 68 9.59 -5.50 11.03
CA ASP A 68 9.83 -5.49 9.59
C ASP A 68 10.72 -4.29 9.23
N LYS A 69 11.79 -4.56 8.49
CA LYS A 69 12.66 -3.50 8.00
C LYS A 69 11.96 -2.68 6.93
N ARG A 70 12.06 -1.36 7.02
CA ARG A 70 11.52 -0.45 6.02
C ARG A 70 12.57 -0.09 4.98
N SER A 71 12.13 0.10 3.74
CA SER A 71 12.99 0.60 2.68
C SER A 71 13.48 2.01 3.01
N GLU A 72 14.69 2.34 2.57
CA GLU A 72 15.21 3.72 2.67
C GLU A 72 14.58 4.65 1.63
N THR A 73 13.96 4.08 0.59
CA THR A 73 13.31 4.82 -0.48
C THR A 73 11.81 4.87 -0.24
N SER A 74 11.25 6.08 -0.23
CA SER A 74 9.81 6.27 -0.11
C SER A 74 9.08 5.90 -1.41
N ASP A 75 7.89 5.32 -1.28
CA ASP A 75 6.98 5.07 -2.39
C ASP A 75 5.82 6.07 -2.46
N GLY A 76 5.75 6.99 -1.54
CA GLY A 76 4.71 8.00 -1.53
C GLY A 76 4.41 8.57 -0.16
N TRP A 77 3.17 9.00 0.01
CA TRP A 77 2.68 9.67 1.21
C TRP A 77 1.40 9.01 1.71
N THR A 78 1.34 8.75 3.00
CA THR A 78 0.15 8.21 3.65
C THR A 78 -0.78 9.36 4.05
N HIS A 79 -2.00 9.32 3.51
CA HIS A 79 -3.06 10.27 3.84
C HIS A 79 -4.08 9.58 4.74
N SER A 80 -4.57 10.26 5.77
CA SER A 80 -5.52 9.69 6.72
C SER A 80 -6.85 10.42 6.63
N LEU A 81 -7.92 9.65 6.42
CA LEU A 81 -9.29 10.14 6.41
C LEU A 81 -10.12 9.26 7.34
N ASN A 82 -11.35 9.66 7.62
CA ASN A 82 -12.28 8.85 8.39
C ASN A 82 -13.47 8.46 7.53
N GLU A 83 -13.81 7.17 7.54
CA GLU A 83 -14.95 6.68 6.76
C GLU A 83 -16.25 7.29 7.26
N LEU A 84 -17.03 7.83 6.32
CA LEU A 84 -18.33 8.40 6.61
C LEU A 84 -19.29 7.27 7.03
N GLY A 85 -19.92 7.44 8.17
CA GLY A 85 -20.89 6.49 8.71
C GLY A 85 -20.33 5.53 9.75
N THR A 86 -19.10 5.09 9.65
CA THR A 86 -18.47 4.15 10.62
C THR A 86 -17.39 4.80 11.47
N GLY A 87 -16.79 5.89 10.99
CA GLY A 87 -15.66 6.53 11.64
C GLY A 87 -14.34 5.76 11.55
N LYS A 88 -14.30 4.65 10.83
CA LYS A 88 -13.05 3.90 10.63
C LYS A 88 -11.99 4.77 9.98
N ILE A 89 -10.75 4.59 10.39
CA ILE A 89 -9.64 5.30 9.77
C ILE A 89 -9.37 4.68 8.42
N ILE A 90 -9.26 5.51 7.38
CA ILE A 90 -8.80 5.09 6.06
C ILE A 90 -7.43 5.72 5.83
N GLN A 91 -6.40 4.91 5.78
CA GLN A 91 -5.07 5.36 5.38
C GLN A 91 -4.83 4.92 3.94
N VAL A 92 -4.44 5.86 3.10
CA VAL A 92 -4.19 5.61 1.69
C VAL A 92 -2.84 6.18 1.30
N VAL A 93 -2.00 5.33 0.71
CA VAL A 93 -0.68 5.71 0.20
C VAL A 93 -0.84 6.18 -1.23
N LEU A 94 -0.45 7.42 -1.49
CA LEU A 94 -0.49 8.03 -2.82
C LEU A 94 0.94 8.41 -3.24
N PRO A 95 1.27 8.36 -4.54
CA PRO A 95 2.63 8.67 -5.00
C PRO A 95 3.09 10.08 -4.66
N GLN A 96 2.16 11.02 -4.52
CA GLN A 96 2.45 12.42 -4.26
C GLN A 96 1.67 12.90 -3.04
N LYS A 97 2.21 13.91 -2.36
CA LYS A 97 1.53 14.59 -1.28
C LYS A 97 0.38 15.43 -1.83
N HIS A 98 -0.83 15.13 -1.41
CA HIS A 98 -2.02 15.87 -1.79
C HIS A 98 -2.44 16.81 -0.65
N GLU A 99 -2.82 18.02 -1.02
CA GLU A 99 -3.45 18.94 -0.08
C GLU A 99 -4.96 18.70 -0.08
N LEU A 100 -5.44 18.08 0.97
CA LEU A 100 -6.87 17.79 1.13
C LEU A 100 -7.54 18.93 1.90
N LYS A 101 -8.78 19.19 1.55
CA LYS A 101 -9.57 20.23 2.24
C LYS A 101 -10.23 19.64 3.48
N PRO A 102 -10.05 20.23 4.67
CA PRO A 102 -10.75 19.78 5.87
C PRO A 102 -12.26 19.80 5.69
N LEU A 103 -12.92 18.78 6.23
CA LEU A 103 -14.37 18.56 6.18
C LEU A 103 -14.94 18.28 4.78
N SER A 104 -14.08 18.11 3.79
CA SER A 104 -14.51 17.67 2.45
C SER A 104 -14.55 16.15 2.35
N LEU A 105 -15.41 15.66 1.48
CA LEU A 105 -15.57 14.24 1.22
C LEU A 105 -14.73 13.80 0.02
N TYR A 106 -14.16 12.62 0.14
CA TYR A 106 -13.32 12.03 -0.90
C TYR A 106 -13.76 10.59 -1.17
N SER A 107 -13.76 10.24 -2.44
CA SER A 107 -13.92 8.86 -2.88
C SER A 107 -12.55 8.19 -2.89
N ILE A 108 -12.44 7.00 -2.31
CA ILE A 108 -11.19 6.29 -2.12
C ILE A 108 -11.32 4.87 -2.60
N SER A 109 -10.34 4.41 -3.35
CA SER A 109 -10.24 3.01 -3.79
C SER A 109 -8.79 2.57 -3.81
N GLY A 110 -8.58 1.27 -3.78
CA GLY A 110 -7.25 0.68 -3.85
C GLY A 110 -7.22 -0.71 -3.26
N LEU A 111 -6.03 -1.30 -3.28
CA LEU A 111 -5.75 -2.60 -2.68
C LEU A 111 -5.05 -2.40 -1.35
N GLY A 112 -5.46 -3.16 -0.35
CA GLY A 112 -4.86 -3.04 0.96
C GLY A 112 -5.41 -4.03 1.96
N TYR A 113 -5.49 -3.61 3.21
CA TYR A 113 -5.81 -4.48 4.34
C TYR A 113 -6.89 -3.86 5.23
N ASP A 114 -7.79 -4.72 5.72
CA ASP A 114 -8.71 -4.38 6.80
C ASP A 114 -8.02 -4.73 8.13
N ILE A 115 -7.53 -3.73 8.84
CA ILE A 115 -6.83 -3.92 10.11
C ILE A 115 -7.84 -3.78 11.24
N LYS A 116 -8.53 -4.87 11.54
CA LYS A 116 -9.67 -4.88 12.46
C LYS A 116 -9.30 -4.43 13.88
N ASN A 117 -8.12 -4.82 14.36
CA ASN A 117 -7.66 -4.47 15.69
C ASN A 117 -7.43 -2.95 15.88
N SER A 118 -7.19 -2.23 14.79
CA SER A 118 -6.97 -0.79 14.80
C SER A 118 -8.15 0.00 14.26
N ASN A 119 -9.25 -0.67 13.90
CA ASN A 119 -10.42 -0.05 13.29
C ASN A 119 -10.04 0.81 12.07
N MET A 120 -9.26 0.22 11.17
CA MET A 120 -8.59 0.94 10.09
C MET A 120 -8.54 0.12 8.81
N TYR A 121 -8.67 0.80 7.68
CA TYR A 121 -8.29 0.28 6.37
C TYR A 121 -6.97 0.91 5.95
N PHE A 122 -6.05 0.11 5.46
CA PHE A 122 -4.78 0.58 4.95
C PHE A 122 -4.65 0.18 3.48
N LEU A 123 -4.70 1.16 2.58
CA LEU A 123 -4.63 0.98 1.15
C LEU A 123 -3.28 1.47 0.63
N GLU A 124 -2.51 0.60 0.00
CA GLU A 124 -1.15 0.92 -0.42
C GLU A 124 -0.85 0.66 -1.89
N LYS A 125 -1.74 0.01 -2.63
CA LYS A 125 -1.49 -0.32 -4.03
C LYS A 125 -2.70 0.02 -4.90
N ASP A 126 -2.43 0.50 -6.13
CA ASP A 126 -3.45 0.91 -7.09
C ASP A 126 -4.47 1.90 -6.49
N THR A 127 -3.97 2.79 -5.68
CA THR A 127 -4.79 3.72 -4.90
C THR A 127 -5.28 4.90 -5.74
N LYS A 128 -6.50 5.30 -5.50
CA LYS A 128 -7.13 6.48 -6.13
C LYS A 128 -7.86 7.29 -5.08
N LEU A 129 -7.73 8.59 -5.19
CA LEU A 129 -8.40 9.54 -4.30
C LEU A 129 -8.97 10.68 -5.16
N GLY A 130 -10.25 10.95 -5.01
CA GLY A 130 -10.90 12.05 -5.72
C GLY A 130 -11.90 12.76 -4.82
N GLN A 131 -11.93 14.10 -4.90
CA GLN A 131 -12.90 14.88 -4.16
C GLN A 131 -14.29 14.68 -4.75
N ILE A 132 -15.27 14.47 -3.89
CA ILE A 132 -16.68 14.35 -4.27
C ILE A 132 -17.31 15.74 -4.42
#